data_d4fc8fd1ef1abdb92e9eb4c2e26d2f0e
#
_entry.id   d4fc8fd1ef1abdb92e9eb4c2e26d2f0e
#
_cell.length_a   1.000
_cell.length_b   1.000
_cell.length_c   1.000
_cell.angle_alpha   90.00
_cell.angle_beta   90.00
_cell.angle_gamma   90.00
#
_symmetry.space_group_name_H-M   'P 1'
#
loop_
_entity.id
_entity.type
_entity.pdbx_description
1 polymer ?
#
loop_
_entity_poly.entity_id
_entity_poly.type
_entity_poly.pdbx_seq_one_letter_code
_entity_poly.pdbx_strand_id
1 'polypeptide(L)'
;MPEPDYIAAHKHSFKSRKEIEQSVLCGCFKCLAIFSSSKIDDWWDEVDSIPQTPVCPKCGIDSVIGDKSGYPITKEFLKKMKKHFF
;
A
#
# COMPACT_ATOMS: atom_id res chain seq x y z
N MET A 1 1.96 -19.91 -15.21
CA MET A 1 0.84 -19.67 -14.29
C MET A 1 0.89 -18.24 -13.80
N PRO A 2 -0.24 -17.54 -13.75
CA PRO A 2 -0.22 -16.19 -13.25
C PRO A 2 0.09 -16.17 -11.75
N GLU A 3 0.77 -15.13 -11.33
CA GLU A 3 1.09 -14.89 -9.93
C GLU A 3 -0.20 -14.65 -9.13
N PRO A 4 -0.33 -15.17 -7.90
CA PRO A 4 -1.48 -14.84 -7.05
C PRO A 4 -1.63 -13.34 -6.85
N ASP A 5 -2.87 -12.86 -6.74
CA ASP A 5 -3.17 -11.44 -6.61
C ASP A 5 -2.45 -10.78 -5.43
N TYR A 6 -2.40 -11.46 -4.29
CA TYR A 6 -1.76 -10.89 -3.10
C TYR A 6 -0.23 -10.76 -3.23
N ILE A 7 0.38 -11.52 -4.15
CA ILE A 7 1.81 -11.38 -4.46
C ILE A 7 1.99 -10.23 -5.46
N ALA A 8 1.18 -10.22 -6.53
CA ALA A 8 1.23 -9.17 -7.55
C ALA A 8 0.95 -7.78 -6.97
N ALA A 9 0.09 -7.69 -5.97
CA ALA A 9 -0.28 -6.43 -5.34
C ALA A 9 0.90 -5.75 -4.63
N HIS A 10 1.91 -6.50 -4.22
CA HIS A 10 3.06 -5.96 -3.49
C HIS A 10 3.76 -4.82 -4.24
N LYS A 11 3.90 -4.93 -5.55
CA LYS A 11 4.57 -3.89 -6.35
C LYS A 11 3.84 -2.55 -6.31
N HIS A 12 2.57 -2.54 -5.94
CA HIS A 12 1.77 -1.33 -5.79
C HIS A 12 2.01 -0.60 -4.47
N SER A 13 2.89 -1.13 -3.62
CA SER A 13 3.30 -0.45 -2.37
C SER A 13 4.58 0.38 -2.55
N PHE A 14 5.25 0.25 -3.70
CA PHE A 14 6.54 0.90 -3.95
C PHE A 14 6.40 1.94 -5.05
N LYS A 15 6.86 3.17 -4.77
CA LYS A 15 6.83 4.30 -5.72
C LYS A 15 5.44 4.51 -6.33
N SER A 16 4.41 4.39 -5.51
CA SER A 16 3.01 4.40 -5.94
C SER A 16 2.29 5.71 -5.66
N ARG A 17 3.02 6.82 -5.50
CA ARG A 17 2.43 8.10 -5.10
C ARG A 17 1.23 8.52 -5.94
N LYS A 18 1.34 8.48 -7.27
CA LYS A 18 0.23 8.87 -8.15
C LYS A 18 -1.01 8.02 -7.92
N GLU A 19 -0.81 6.71 -7.80
CA GLU A 19 -1.88 5.76 -7.56
C GLU A 19 -2.53 6.00 -6.20
N ILE A 20 -1.73 6.24 -5.17
CA ILE A 20 -2.21 6.51 -3.82
C ILE A 20 -2.97 7.84 -3.77
N GLU A 21 -2.48 8.87 -4.44
CA GLU A 21 -3.15 10.17 -4.47
C GLU A 21 -4.51 10.10 -5.16
N GLN A 22 -4.71 9.16 -6.08
CA GLN A 22 -5.99 8.92 -6.74
C GLN A 22 -6.88 7.95 -5.98
N SER A 23 -6.34 7.27 -4.99
CA SER A 23 -7.08 6.32 -4.17
C SER A 23 -7.89 7.03 -3.09
N VAL A 24 -9.05 6.47 -2.75
CA VAL A 24 -9.86 6.95 -1.64
C VAL A 24 -9.49 6.17 -0.39
N LEU A 25 -9.33 4.85 -0.52
CA LEU A 25 -9.08 3.95 0.59
C LEU A 25 -7.74 3.25 0.39
N CYS A 26 -6.97 3.16 1.48
CA CYS A 26 -5.68 2.48 1.50
C CYS A 26 -5.63 1.46 2.63
N GLY A 27 -4.73 0.50 2.51
CA GLY A 27 -4.54 -0.50 3.54
C GLY A 27 -3.08 -0.88 3.69
N CYS A 28 -2.69 -1.21 4.92
CA CYS A 28 -1.35 -1.67 5.24
C CYS A 28 -1.36 -3.19 5.44
N PHE A 29 -0.52 -3.90 4.70
CA PHE A 29 -0.47 -5.36 4.82
C PHE A 29 0.48 -5.84 5.92
N LYS A 30 0.97 -4.96 6.76
CA LYS A 30 1.71 -5.34 7.96
C LYS A 30 0.83 -5.26 9.21
N CYS A 31 0.24 -4.09 9.47
CA CYS A 31 -0.61 -3.90 10.66
C CYS A 31 -2.09 -4.12 10.39
N LEU A 32 -2.47 -4.30 9.12
CA LEU A 32 -3.85 -4.53 8.67
C LEU A 32 -4.78 -3.33 8.87
N ALA A 33 -4.24 -2.15 9.10
CA ALA A 33 -5.04 -0.93 9.19
C ALA A 33 -5.59 -0.54 7.83
N ILE A 34 -6.82 -0.05 7.81
CA ILE A 34 -7.47 0.49 6.62
C ILE A 34 -7.79 1.95 6.92
N PHE A 35 -7.40 2.85 6.01
CA PHE A 35 -7.51 4.28 6.25
C PHE A 35 -7.69 5.05 4.94
N SER A 36 -8.14 6.29 5.03
CA SER A 36 -8.23 7.18 3.87
C SER A 36 -6.82 7.54 3.39
N SER A 37 -6.66 7.68 2.09
CA SER A 37 -5.39 8.13 1.50
C SER A 37 -4.95 9.49 2.05
N SER A 38 -5.89 10.33 2.48
CA SER A 38 -5.60 11.64 3.07
C SER A 38 -4.89 11.55 4.43
N LYS A 39 -4.86 10.38 5.05
CA LYS A 39 -4.20 10.18 6.33
C LYS A 39 -2.70 9.92 6.19
N ILE A 40 -2.21 9.70 4.97
CA ILE A 40 -0.80 9.47 4.72
C ILE A 40 -0.07 10.81 4.74
N ASP A 41 0.84 10.97 5.69
CA ASP A 41 1.61 12.21 5.85
C ASP A 41 3.13 11.99 5.79
N ASP A 42 3.57 10.74 5.61
CA ASP A 42 4.98 10.40 5.50
C ASP A 42 5.20 9.56 4.24
N TRP A 43 6.28 9.85 3.52
CA TRP A 43 6.60 9.23 2.23
C TRP A 43 8.09 8.98 2.14
N TRP A 44 8.47 7.84 1.52
CA TRP A 44 9.85 7.44 1.34
C TRP A 44 10.20 7.37 -0.16
N ASP A 45 11.43 6.99 -0.46
CA ASP A 45 11.93 6.73 -1.82
C ASP A 45 11.77 7.93 -2.76
N GLU A 46 12.52 8.99 -2.44
CA GLU A 46 12.49 10.25 -3.17
C GLU A 46 13.01 10.08 -4.61
N VAL A 47 12.26 10.61 -5.57
CA VAL A 47 12.64 10.71 -6.98
C VAL A 47 12.46 12.16 -7.40
N ASP A 48 13.54 12.79 -7.90
CA ASP A 48 13.52 14.22 -8.29
C ASP A 48 12.99 15.11 -7.16
N SER A 49 13.46 14.87 -5.95
CA SER A 49 13.08 15.62 -4.73
C SER A 49 11.63 15.41 -4.28
N ILE A 50 10.91 14.45 -4.88
CA ILE A 50 9.54 14.13 -4.48
C ILE A 50 9.49 12.70 -3.97
N PRO A 51 9.16 12.48 -2.68
CA PRO A 51 9.01 11.11 -2.15
C PRO A 51 7.83 10.40 -2.80
N GLN A 52 8.02 9.14 -3.18
CA GLN A 52 7.08 8.40 -4.01
C GLN A 52 6.39 7.21 -3.32
N THR A 53 6.92 6.74 -2.20
CA THR A 53 6.40 5.55 -1.52
C THR A 53 5.63 5.93 -0.26
N PRO A 54 4.33 5.55 -0.15
CA PRO A 54 3.54 5.89 1.04
C PRO A 54 3.98 5.08 2.26
N VAL A 55 3.93 5.72 3.42
CA VAL A 55 4.25 5.09 4.70
C VAL A 55 2.97 4.99 5.52
N CYS A 56 2.73 3.83 6.12
CA CYS A 56 1.54 3.61 6.93
C CYS A 56 1.49 4.59 8.11
N PRO A 57 0.40 5.36 8.27
CA PRO A 57 0.30 6.30 9.38
C PRO A 57 0.10 5.63 10.74
N LYS A 58 -0.14 4.31 10.76
CA LYS A 58 -0.38 3.55 11.99
C LYS A 58 0.87 2.83 12.49
N CYS A 59 1.62 2.17 11.59
CA CYS A 59 2.79 1.37 11.99
C CYS A 59 4.13 1.91 11.49
N GLY A 60 4.14 2.89 10.61
CA GLY A 60 5.37 3.52 10.14
C GLY A 60 6.18 2.71 9.14
N ILE A 61 5.56 1.77 8.44
CA ILE A 61 6.21 0.91 7.45
C ILE A 61 5.65 1.22 6.05
N ASP A 62 6.44 1.00 5.01
CA ASP A 62 6.10 1.27 3.62
C ASP A 62 5.25 0.17 2.96
N SER A 63 4.39 -0.48 3.71
CA SER A 63 3.58 -1.61 3.25
C SER A 63 2.12 -1.21 2.97
N VAL A 64 1.94 -0.14 2.20
CA VAL A 64 0.62 0.45 1.91
C VAL A 64 0.24 0.27 0.45
N ILE A 65 -0.98 -0.21 0.19
CA ILE A 65 -1.56 -0.23 -1.16
C ILE A 65 -2.88 0.54 -1.16
N GLY A 66 -3.25 1.09 -2.31
CA GLY A 66 -4.48 1.85 -2.47
C GLY A 66 -5.52 1.13 -3.32
N ASP A 67 -6.77 1.57 -3.27
CA ASP A 67 -7.85 0.96 -4.05
C ASP A 67 -7.67 1.14 -5.56
N LYS A 68 -6.93 2.14 -6.00
CA LYS A 68 -6.63 2.33 -7.43
C LYS A 68 -5.63 1.31 -7.97
N SER A 69 -5.04 0.49 -7.11
CA SER A 69 -4.22 -0.63 -7.55
C SER A 69 -5.03 -1.70 -8.28
N GLY A 70 -6.37 -1.67 -8.12
CA GLY A 70 -7.24 -2.69 -8.67
C GLY A 70 -7.43 -3.88 -7.74
N TYR A 71 -6.79 -3.89 -6.58
CA TYR A 71 -6.90 -4.97 -5.61
C TYR A 71 -7.80 -4.54 -4.44
N PRO A 72 -8.51 -5.50 -3.80
CA PRO A 72 -9.44 -5.15 -2.74
C PRO A 72 -8.72 -4.68 -1.47
N ILE A 73 -9.19 -3.58 -0.90
CA ILE A 73 -8.64 -3.08 0.36
C ILE A 73 -9.50 -3.65 1.49
N THR A 74 -9.24 -4.90 1.81
CA THR A 74 -9.96 -5.65 2.85
C THR A 74 -8.96 -6.30 3.80
N LYS A 75 -9.38 -6.56 5.02
CA LYS A 75 -8.51 -7.25 5.99
C LYS A 75 -8.12 -8.63 5.52
N GLU A 76 -9.05 -9.35 4.85
CA GLU A 76 -8.76 -10.67 4.29
C GLU A 76 -7.62 -10.64 3.29
N PHE A 77 -7.68 -9.71 2.35
CA PHE A 77 -6.65 -9.58 1.32
C PHE A 77 -5.32 -9.16 1.94
N LEU A 78 -5.37 -8.18 2.85
CA LEU A 78 -4.17 -7.70 3.55
C LEU A 78 -3.51 -8.78 4.40
N LYS A 79 -4.32 -9.66 5.01
CA LYS A 79 -3.78 -10.80 5.77
C LYS A 79 -3.03 -11.77 4.87
N LYS A 80 -3.51 -12.02 3.67
CA LYS A 80 -2.82 -12.89 2.69
C LYS A 80 -1.47 -12.30 2.32
N MET A 81 -1.41 -10.99 2.11
CA MET A 81 -0.16 -10.30 1.82
C MET A 81 0.79 -10.38 3.02
N LYS A 82 0.28 -10.14 4.21
CA LYS A 82 1.08 -10.20 5.44
C LYS A 82 1.70 -11.58 5.62
N LYS A 83 0.90 -12.63 5.43
CA LYS A 83 1.37 -14.02 5.58
C LYS A 83 2.50 -14.33 4.61
N HIS A 84 2.47 -13.77 3.41
CA HIS A 84 3.48 -14.03 2.39
C HIS A 84 4.75 -13.18 2.60
N PHE A 85 4.60 -11.89 2.94
CA PHE A 85 5.72 -10.94 2.97
C PHE A 85 6.28 -10.67 4.37
N PHE A 86 5.57 -11.04 5.39
CA PHE A 86 5.95 -10.91 6.78
C PHE A 86 5.77 -12.24 7.53
#